data_6cb5cb2512c7abda626c8b697170d354
#
_entry.id   6cb5cb2512c7abda626c8b697170d354
#
_cell.length_a   1.000
_cell.length_b   1.000
_cell.length_c   1.000
_cell.angle_alpha   90.00
_cell.angle_beta   90.00
_cell.angle_gamma   90.00
#
_symmetry.space_group_name_H-M   'P 1'
#
loop_
_entity.id
_entity.type
_entity.pdbx_description
1 polymer ?
#
loop_
_entity_poly.entity_id
_entity_poly.type
_entity_poly.pdbx_seq_one_letter_code
_entity_poly.pdbx_strand_id
1 'polypeptide(L)'
;MRELAPGLWHWTAPHPAWESSEPWDQNVSSYATDDGKRLLLFDPLGVPCEIEERAADRDAAIVLTAPWHERDAQNLVERLGVPVYTPLPDTAEYLMQTYGITAEQAGDGSPDVVWLLKEGIGEARVYAAGDRLDAGVEAFPGQKPNDMVLWIESRRAVVAGDTLAELGRGLDINPRWLGPGVTREQVAEGLRPLLDLPVEHVLATHGGPHEPAVLKRVLS
;
A
#
# COMPACT_ATOMS: atom_id res chain seq x y z
N MET A 1 -10.44 -8.42 -13.47
CA MET A 1 -9.33 -7.49 -13.78
C MET A 1 -9.79 -6.49 -14.84
N ARG A 2 -9.36 -5.23 -14.73
CA ARG A 2 -9.64 -4.14 -15.68
C ARG A 2 -8.36 -3.33 -15.92
N GLU A 3 -8.06 -3.02 -17.16
CA GLU A 3 -7.02 -2.05 -17.52
C GLU A 3 -7.61 -0.62 -17.41
N LEU A 4 -6.99 0.22 -16.59
CA LEU A 4 -7.41 1.60 -16.36
C LEU A 4 -6.82 2.56 -17.37
N ALA A 5 -5.56 2.32 -17.73
CA ALA A 5 -4.77 3.01 -18.75
C ALA A 5 -3.73 2.02 -19.29
N PRO A 6 -3.11 2.27 -20.45
CA PRO A 6 -2.08 1.36 -20.99
C PRO A 6 -1.01 1.01 -19.96
N GLY A 7 -0.93 -0.28 -19.59
CA GLY A 7 0.02 -0.77 -18.59
C GLY A 7 -0.32 -0.40 -17.13
N LEU A 8 -1.57 -0.08 -16.82
CA LEU A 8 -2.09 0.11 -15.47
C LEU A 8 -3.34 -0.75 -15.28
N TRP A 9 -3.28 -1.74 -14.40
CA TRP A 9 -4.38 -2.67 -14.12
C TRP A 9 -4.88 -2.57 -12.70
N HIS A 10 -6.14 -2.90 -12.52
CA HIS A 10 -6.85 -3.01 -11.26
C HIS A 10 -7.65 -4.32 -11.21
N TRP A 11 -7.63 -4.95 -10.06
CA TRP A 11 -8.54 -6.06 -9.71
C TRP A 11 -8.90 -6.01 -8.23
N THR A 12 -9.89 -6.80 -7.86
CA THR A 12 -10.31 -6.96 -6.46
C THR A 12 -10.34 -8.44 -6.10
N ALA A 13 -10.08 -8.72 -4.83
CA ALA A 13 -10.21 -10.05 -4.25
C ALA A 13 -10.78 -9.96 -2.83
N PRO A 14 -11.51 -11.00 -2.36
CA PRO A 14 -12.01 -11.04 -0.99
C PRO A 14 -10.84 -11.18 -0.01
N HIS A 15 -10.80 -10.31 0.99
CA HIS A 15 -9.75 -10.35 2.01
C HIS A 15 -10.01 -11.51 2.99
N PRO A 16 -9.05 -12.42 3.22
CA PRO A 16 -9.26 -13.65 3.98
C PRO A 16 -9.59 -13.41 5.46
N ALA A 17 -9.10 -12.33 6.04
CA ALA A 17 -9.35 -11.93 7.42
C ALA A 17 -10.54 -10.95 7.59
N TRP A 18 -11.34 -10.71 6.52
CA TRP A 18 -12.48 -9.81 6.63
C TRP A 18 -13.61 -10.41 7.45
N GLU A 19 -14.17 -9.58 8.31
CA GLU A 19 -15.35 -9.89 9.10
C GLU A 19 -16.47 -8.88 8.81
N SER A 20 -17.73 -9.29 8.98
CA SER A 20 -18.90 -8.43 8.70
C SER A 20 -19.03 -7.19 9.61
N SER A 21 -18.22 -7.10 10.65
CA SER A 21 -18.09 -5.95 11.55
C SER A 21 -17.13 -4.87 11.04
N GLU A 22 -16.34 -5.19 10.02
CA GLU A 22 -15.37 -4.27 9.45
C GLU A 22 -16.07 -3.09 8.74
N PRO A 23 -15.51 -1.87 8.83
CA PRO A 23 -16.09 -0.70 8.19
C PRO A 23 -15.82 -0.62 6.68
N TRP A 24 -15.00 -1.53 6.14
CA TRP A 24 -14.59 -1.59 4.73
C TRP A 24 -15.18 -2.81 4.03
N ASP A 25 -15.27 -2.77 2.69
CA ASP A 25 -15.82 -3.86 1.87
C ASP A 25 -14.92 -5.10 1.93
N GLN A 26 -15.53 -6.28 1.89
CA GLN A 26 -14.81 -7.55 1.85
C GLN A 26 -13.78 -7.61 0.72
N ASN A 27 -14.09 -7.01 -0.42
CA ASN A 27 -13.20 -6.98 -1.56
C ASN A 27 -12.24 -5.80 -1.44
N VAL A 28 -10.96 -6.10 -1.39
CA VAL A 28 -9.88 -5.10 -1.42
C VAL A 28 -9.27 -5.02 -2.81
N SER A 29 -8.74 -3.86 -3.14
CA SER A 29 -8.14 -3.57 -4.43
C SER A 29 -6.64 -3.84 -4.43
N SER A 30 -6.15 -4.35 -5.55
CA SER A 30 -4.75 -4.48 -5.88
C SER A 30 -4.50 -3.90 -7.27
N TYR A 31 -3.27 -3.48 -7.55
CA TYR A 31 -2.92 -2.82 -8.80
C TYR A 31 -1.63 -3.39 -9.37
N ALA A 32 -1.47 -3.26 -10.68
CA ALA A 32 -0.19 -3.53 -11.35
C ALA A 32 0.13 -2.43 -12.35
N THR A 33 1.42 -2.12 -12.48
CA THR A 33 1.93 -1.26 -13.54
C THR A 33 3.02 -1.96 -14.33
N ASP A 34 3.04 -1.80 -15.65
CA ASP A 34 4.07 -2.32 -16.56
C ASP A 34 4.49 -1.21 -17.52
N ASP A 35 5.71 -0.73 -17.40
CA ASP A 35 6.28 0.30 -18.29
C ASP A 35 6.99 -0.29 -19.52
N GLY A 36 6.85 -1.61 -19.73
CA GLY A 36 7.50 -2.37 -20.78
C GLY A 36 8.86 -2.94 -20.39
N LYS A 37 9.45 -2.49 -19.29
CA LYS A 37 10.70 -3.01 -18.71
C LYS A 37 10.46 -3.67 -17.36
N ARG A 38 9.74 -2.99 -16.49
CA ARG A 38 9.45 -3.42 -15.12
C ARG A 38 7.95 -3.51 -14.88
N LEU A 39 7.55 -4.58 -14.18
CA LEU A 39 6.19 -4.76 -13.68
C LEU A 39 6.18 -4.61 -12.15
N LEU A 40 5.35 -3.72 -11.64
CA LEU A 40 5.16 -3.54 -10.19
C LEU A 40 3.78 -4.01 -9.77
N LEU A 41 3.72 -4.76 -8.67
CA LEU A 41 2.50 -5.24 -8.03
C LEU A 41 2.29 -4.48 -6.72
N PHE A 42 1.20 -3.76 -6.59
CA PHE A 42 0.89 -2.98 -5.38
C PHE A 42 -0.14 -3.72 -4.54
N ASP A 43 0.23 -4.02 -3.27
CA ASP A 43 -0.60 -4.72 -2.27
C ASP A 43 -1.32 -5.94 -2.85
N PRO A 44 -0.60 -6.91 -3.44
CA PRO A 44 -1.20 -7.96 -4.27
C PRO A 44 -2.01 -8.95 -3.45
N LEU A 45 -3.27 -9.18 -3.86
CA LEU A 45 -4.15 -10.24 -3.35
C LEU A 45 -4.95 -10.83 -4.52
N GLY A 46 -4.98 -12.17 -4.63
CA GLY A 46 -5.73 -12.86 -5.68
C GLY A 46 -5.28 -12.43 -7.09
N VAL A 47 -3.98 -12.45 -7.32
CA VAL A 47 -3.37 -11.93 -8.57
C VAL A 47 -3.88 -12.73 -9.76
N PRO A 48 -4.41 -12.07 -10.82
CA PRO A 48 -4.85 -12.73 -12.04
C PRO A 48 -3.68 -13.44 -12.76
N CYS A 49 -3.96 -14.63 -13.34
CA CYS A 49 -2.95 -15.43 -14.05
C CYS A 49 -2.20 -14.62 -15.12
N GLU A 50 -2.91 -13.75 -15.84
CA GLU A 50 -2.30 -12.91 -16.90
C GLU A 50 -1.28 -11.90 -16.34
N ILE A 51 -1.44 -11.46 -15.11
CA ILE A 51 -0.48 -10.58 -14.42
C ILE A 51 0.71 -11.39 -13.91
N GLU A 52 0.46 -12.60 -13.36
CA GLU A 52 1.54 -13.49 -12.94
C GLU A 52 2.42 -13.94 -14.11
N GLU A 53 1.82 -14.31 -15.24
CA GLU A 53 2.55 -14.65 -16.46
C GLU A 53 3.43 -13.49 -16.94
N ARG A 54 2.91 -12.25 -16.90
CA ARG A 54 3.70 -11.05 -17.20
C ARG A 54 4.84 -10.84 -16.21
N ALA A 55 4.59 -11.06 -14.90
CA ALA A 55 5.61 -10.92 -13.86
C ALA A 55 6.75 -11.92 -14.01
N ALA A 56 6.46 -13.13 -14.47
CA ALA A 56 7.48 -14.16 -14.75
C ALA A 56 8.40 -13.79 -15.92
N ASP A 57 7.93 -12.99 -16.87
CA ASP A 57 8.66 -12.59 -18.09
C ASP A 57 9.30 -11.18 -17.99
N ARG A 58 9.20 -10.52 -16.86
CA ARG A 58 9.64 -9.13 -16.64
C ARG A 58 10.61 -9.01 -15.47
N ASP A 59 11.31 -7.88 -15.39
CA ASP A 59 11.87 -7.37 -14.15
C ASP A 59 10.68 -6.93 -13.27
N ALA A 60 10.21 -7.83 -12.38
CA ALA A 60 9.05 -7.60 -11.57
C ALA A 60 9.41 -7.35 -10.11
N ALA A 61 8.57 -6.60 -9.40
CA ALA A 61 8.70 -6.38 -7.96
C ALA A 61 7.32 -6.18 -7.30
N ILE A 62 7.23 -6.50 -6.02
CA ILE A 62 6.10 -6.18 -5.17
C ILE A 62 6.39 -4.87 -4.43
N VAL A 63 5.40 -4.01 -4.29
CA VAL A 63 5.48 -2.77 -3.51
C VAL A 63 4.30 -2.76 -2.54
N LEU A 64 4.59 -2.88 -1.25
CA LEU A 64 3.59 -2.83 -0.19
C LEU A 64 3.45 -1.39 0.31
N THR A 65 2.24 -0.85 0.38
CA THR A 65 1.98 0.47 0.94
C THR A 65 2.11 0.48 2.47
N ALA A 66 1.95 -0.69 3.09
CA ALA A 66 2.12 -0.91 4.52
C ALA A 66 2.58 -2.35 4.78
N PRO A 67 3.30 -2.64 5.89
CA PRO A 67 3.74 -4.00 6.19
C PRO A 67 2.59 -5.00 6.32
N TRP A 68 1.45 -4.58 6.87
CA TRP A 68 0.24 -5.42 7.01
C TRP A 68 -0.51 -5.66 5.69
N HIS A 69 -0.06 -5.06 4.58
CA HIS A 69 -0.55 -5.35 3.23
C HIS A 69 0.25 -6.46 2.53
N GLU A 70 0.94 -7.32 3.29
CA GLU A 70 1.73 -8.43 2.75
C GLU A 70 0.90 -9.43 1.93
N ARG A 71 -0.35 -9.69 2.33
CA ARG A 71 -1.36 -10.45 1.58
C ARG A 71 -0.77 -11.70 0.87
N ASP A 72 -0.76 -11.74 -0.48
CA ASP A 72 -0.18 -12.84 -1.27
C ASP A 72 1.33 -12.67 -1.56
N ALA A 73 1.99 -11.65 -1.00
CA ALA A 73 3.38 -11.32 -1.34
C ALA A 73 4.33 -12.51 -1.10
N GLN A 74 4.21 -13.23 0.03
CA GLN A 74 5.05 -14.39 0.30
C GLN A 74 4.91 -15.46 -0.78
N ASN A 75 3.68 -15.84 -1.12
CA ASN A 75 3.42 -16.85 -2.16
C ASN A 75 3.97 -16.44 -3.53
N LEU A 76 3.90 -15.14 -3.86
CA LEU A 76 4.45 -14.62 -5.12
C LEU A 76 5.97 -14.64 -5.11
N VAL A 77 6.61 -14.28 -3.99
CA VAL A 77 8.07 -14.36 -3.83
C VAL A 77 8.56 -15.80 -3.99
N GLU A 78 7.91 -16.77 -3.33
CA GLU A 78 8.28 -18.18 -3.42
C GLU A 78 8.15 -18.75 -4.84
N ARG A 79 7.16 -18.26 -5.63
CA ARG A 79 6.93 -18.73 -7.00
C ARG A 79 7.74 -17.99 -8.07
N LEU A 80 7.93 -16.69 -7.90
CA LEU A 80 8.49 -15.82 -8.94
C LEU A 80 9.90 -15.30 -8.62
N GLY A 81 10.32 -15.37 -7.33
CA GLY A 81 11.62 -14.86 -6.88
C GLY A 81 11.76 -13.33 -6.98
N VAL A 82 10.65 -12.61 -6.95
CA VAL A 82 10.62 -11.15 -7.08
C VAL A 82 10.97 -10.43 -5.78
N PRO A 83 11.67 -9.29 -5.80
CA PRO A 83 11.94 -8.49 -4.60
C PRO A 83 10.68 -7.80 -4.09
N VAL A 84 10.67 -7.48 -2.79
CA VAL A 84 9.58 -6.78 -2.11
C VAL A 84 10.07 -5.47 -1.53
N TYR A 85 9.50 -4.36 -1.98
CA TYR A 85 9.61 -3.07 -1.31
C TYR A 85 8.56 -3.00 -0.21
N THR A 86 9.00 -2.72 1.02
CA THR A 86 8.10 -2.64 2.19
C THR A 86 8.56 -1.59 3.18
N PRO A 87 7.66 -0.83 3.83
CA PRO A 87 8.00 -0.11 5.04
C PRO A 87 8.38 -1.10 6.16
N LEU A 88 9.12 -0.63 7.16
CA LEU A 88 9.40 -1.45 8.34
C LEU A 88 8.13 -1.64 9.19
N PRO A 89 7.91 -2.83 9.76
CA PRO A 89 6.82 -3.07 10.71
C PRO A 89 7.04 -2.32 12.03
N ASP A 90 5.97 -2.18 12.81
CA ASP A 90 6.03 -1.55 14.13
C ASP A 90 6.96 -2.33 15.07
N THR A 91 7.89 -1.62 15.71
CA THR A 91 8.76 -2.21 16.74
C THR A 91 8.00 -2.41 18.05
N ALA A 92 8.47 -3.34 18.90
CA ALA A 92 7.93 -3.55 20.24
C ALA A 92 7.92 -2.24 21.06
N GLU A 93 9.01 -1.46 20.97
CA GLU A 93 9.12 -0.18 21.65
C GLU A 93 8.05 0.81 21.19
N TYR A 94 7.84 0.95 19.86
CA TYR A 94 6.78 1.79 19.31
C TYR A 94 5.39 1.36 19.78
N LEU A 95 5.09 0.06 19.75
CA LEU A 95 3.82 -0.49 20.22
C LEU A 95 3.57 -0.21 21.70
N MET A 96 4.58 -0.40 22.57
CA MET A 96 4.48 -0.08 23.99
C MET A 96 4.23 1.40 24.24
N GLN A 97 4.99 2.29 23.58
CA GLN A 97 4.85 3.74 23.74
C GLN A 97 3.54 4.28 23.21
N THR A 98 3.10 3.74 22.06
CA THR A 98 1.95 4.26 21.31
C THR A 98 0.63 3.77 21.87
N TYR A 99 0.56 2.47 22.22
CA TYR A 99 -0.69 1.83 22.66
C TYR A 99 -0.75 1.52 24.16
N GLY A 100 0.34 1.80 24.90
CA GLY A 100 0.40 1.55 26.33
C GLY A 100 0.34 0.06 26.71
N ILE A 101 0.70 -0.83 25.80
CA ILE A 101 0.72 -2.28 26.05
C ILE A 101 2.03 -2.68 26.76
N THR A 102 2.00 -3.85 27.40
CA THR A 102 3.18 -4.39 28.11
C THR A 102 4.20 -4.96 27.12
N ALA A 103 5.46 -5.14 27.58
CA ALA A 103 6.49 -5.81 26.79
C ALA A 103 6.12 -7.24 26.39
N GLU A 104 5.39 -7.96 27.25
CA GLU A 104 4.88 -9.29 26.94
C GLU A 104 3.86 -9.26 25.79
N GLN A 105 2.98 -8.26 25.77
CA GLN A 105 1.99 -8.07 24.70
C GLN A 105 2.63 -7.57 23.40
N ALA A 106 3.66 -6.74 23.48
CA ALA A 106 4.37 -6.22 22.33
C ALA A 106 5.26 -7.29 21.65
N GLY A 107 5.74 -8.29 22.42
CA GLY A 107 6.61 -9.34 21.90
C GLY A 107 7.83 -8.79 21.19
N ASP A 108 8.07 -9.26 19.98
CA ASP A 108 9.16 -8.81 19.09
C ASP A 108 8.74 -7.67 18.13
N GLY A 109 7.59 -7.05 18.36
CA GLY A 109 6.96 -6.06 17.46
C GLY A 109 5.84 -6.66 16.62
N SER A 110 5.42 -5.95 15.58
CA SER A 110 4.41 -6.45 14.65
C SER A 110 4.90 -7.71 13.91
N PRO A 111 4.04 -8.71 13.72
CA PRO A 111 4.38 -9.93 12.98
C PRO A 111 4.43 -9.73 11.45
N ASP A 112 4.04 -8.55 10.96
CA ASP A 112 3.97 -8.28 9.53
C ASP A 112 5.33 -8.46 8.85
N VAL A 113 5.33 -9.05 7.67
CA VAL A 113 6.50 -9.33 6.82
C VAL A 113 7.68 -10.03 7.53
N VAL A 114 7.40 -10.77 8.61
CA VAL A 114 8.43 -11.54 9.38
C VAL A 114 9.15 -12.54 8.48
N TRP A 115 8.41 -13.23 7.62
CA TRP A 115 8.95 -14.19 6.65
C TRP A 115 10.01 -13.55 5.73
N LEU A 116 9.84 -12.28 5.39
CA LEU A 116 10.75 -11.52 4.53
C LEU A 116 11.95 -10.98 5.32
N LEU A 117 11.70 -10.28 6.45
CA LEU A 117 12.71 -9.52 7.16
C LEU A 117 13.53 -10.34 8.16
N LYS A 118 12.93 -11.36 8.80
CA LYS A 118 13.59 -12.20 9.81
C LYS A 118 13.95 -13.59 9.29
N GLU A 119 13.05 -14.20 8.51
CA GLU A 119 13.28 -15.55 7.99
C GLU A 119 14.05 -15.57 6.68
N GLY A 120 14.15 -14.41 6.00
CA GLY A 120 14.96 -14.24 4.78
C GLY A 120 14.36 -14.92 3.55
N ILE A 121 13.03 -15.06 3.50
CA ILE A 121 12.33 -15.57 2.31
C ILE A 121 12.20 -14.44 1.30
N GLY A 122 13.10 -14.38 0.32
CA GLY A 122 13.14 -13.35 -0.73
C GLY A 122 14.07 -12.18 -0.43
N GLU A 123 14.04 -11.17 -1.31
CA GLU A 123 14.84 -9.94 -1.22
C GLU A 123 13.97 -8.79 -0.68
N ALA A 124 14.29 -8.30 0.51
CA ALA A 124 13.64 -7.13 1.10
C ALA A 124 14.34 -5.84 0.66
N ARG A 125 13.55 -4.86 0.23
CA ARG A 125 13.96 -3.48 -0.05
C ARG A 125 13.16 -2.55 0.83
N VAL A 126 13.74 -2.19 1.98
CA VAL A 126 13.07 -1.34 2.96
C VAL A 126 13.06 0.10 2.49
N TYR A 127 11.92 0.79 2.69
CA TYR A 127 11.77 2.20 2.36
C TYR A 127 10.90 2.93 3.40
N ALA A 128 10.94 4.25 3.37
CA ALA A 128 10.20 5.15 4.26
C ALA A 128 9.62 6.34 3.51
N ALA A 129 8.81 7.15 4.19
CA ALA A 129 8.30 8.40 3.64
C ALA A 129 9.45 9.35 3.25
N GLY A 130 9.36 9.94 2.06
CA GLY A 130 10.38 10.77 1.45
C GLY A 130 11.36 10.02 0.55
N ASP A 131 11.35 8.69 0.56
CA ASP A 131 12.22 7.91 -0.33
C ASP A 131 11.67 7.88 -1.77
N ARG A 132 12.61 7.85 -2.71
CA ARG A 132 12.33 7.55 -4.11
C ARG A 132 12.92 6.17 -4.44
N LEU A 133 12.04 5.21 -4.65
CA LEU A 133 12.41 3.85 -5.00
C LEU A 133 13.04 3.82 -6.40
N ASP A 134 13.99 2.92 -6.63
CA ASP A 134 14.61 2.70 -7.95
C ASP A 134 13.59 2.21 -9.00
N ALA A 135 12.43 1.76 -8.52
CA ALA A 135 11.26 1.42 -9.33
C ALA A 135 10.49 2.62 -9.92
N GLY A 136 10.94 3.87 -9.70
CA GLY A 136 10.27 5.09 -10.18
C GLY A 136 9.01 5.45 -9.37
N VAL A 137 8.98 5.02 -8.13
CA VAL A 137 7.91 5.29 -7.16
C VAL A 137 8.45 6.20 -6.07
N GLU A 138 7.70 7.25 -5.70
CA GLU A 138 8.02 8.15 -4.59
C GLU A 138 7.05 7.94 -3.43
N ALA A 139 7.57 7.83 -2.20
CA ALA A 139 6.79 7.55 -1.02
C ALA A 139 6.48 8.83 -0.23
N PHE A 140 5.20 9.04 0.06
CA PHE A 140 4.68 10.12 0.90
C PHE A 140 4.20 9.56 2.24
N PRO A 141 4.23 10.35 3.33
CA PRO A 141 3.76 9.90 4.62
C PRO A 141 2.25 9.62 4.59
N GLY A 142 1.83 8.52 5.19
CA GLY A 142 0.43 8.20 5.40
C GLY A 142 -0.06 8.56 6.80
N GLN A 143 -1.13 7.90 7.22
CA GLN A 143 -1.78 8.14 8.52
C GLN A 143 -1.07 7.50 9.71
N LYS A 144 -0.12 6.59 9.45
CA LYS A 144 0.77 5.95 10.44
C LYS A 144 2.21 6.01 9.92
N PRO A 145 3.23 5.85 10.79
CA PRO A 145 4.63 5.94 10.38
C PRO A 145 5.03 4.96 9.26
N ASN A 146 4.37 3.83 9.19
CA ASN A 146 4.64 2.74 8.23
C ASN A 146 3.49 2.50 7.22
N ASP A 147 2.57 3.44 7.11
CA ASP A 147 1.56 3.51 6.05
C ASP A 147 1.99 4.57 5.03
N MET A 148 2.10 4.21 3.76
CA MET A 148 2.64 5.08 2.72
C MET A 148 1.61 5.35 1.64
N VAL A 149 1.62 6.58 1.15
CA VAL A 149 0.97 6.97 -0.09
C VAL A 149 2.04 7.06 -1.16
N LEU A 150 1.84 6.36 -2.28
CA LEU A 150 2.87 6.20 -3.30
C LEU A 150 2.51 6.96 -4.57
N TRP A 151 3.45 7.73 -5.12
CA TRP A 151 3.34 8.36 -6.42
C TRP A 151 4.09 7.56 -7.48
N ILE A 152 3.41 7.19 -8.55
CA ILE A 152 3.95 6.48 -9.71
C ILE A 152 4.01 7.45 -10.88
N GLU A 153 5.19 8.05 -11.11
CA GLU A 153 5.37 9.10 -12.11
C GLU A 153 5.02 8.62 -13.53
N SER A 154 5.47 7.41 -13.92
CA SER A 154 5.24 6.83 -15.24
C SER A 154 3.76 6.56 -15.56
N ARG A 155 2.89 6.54 -14.54
CA ARG A 155 1.45 6.28 -14.66
C ARG A 155 0.59 7.46 -14.20
N ARG A 156 1.24 8.53 -13.71
CA ARG A 156 0.53 9.69 -13.14
C ARG A 156 -0.52 9.24 -12.11
N ALA A 157 -0.16 8.23 -11.32
CA ALA A 157 -1.06 7.55 -10.40
C ALA A 157 -0.57 7.64 -8.95
N VAL A 158 -1.52 7.81 -8.02
CA VAL A 158 -1.29 7.77 -6.57
C VAL A 158 -1.91 6.48 -6.04
N VAL A 159 -1.12 5.61 -5.39
CA VAL A 159 -1.62 4.48 -4.61
C VAL A 159 -1.77 4.92 -3.17
N ALA A 160 -2.99 4.87 -2.66
CA ALA A 160 -3.36 5.58 -1.44
C ALA A 160 -3.15 4.80 -0.13
N GLY A 161 -2.84 3.50 -0.21
CA GLY A 161 -2.76 2.64 0.98
C GLY A 161 -4.04 2.67 1.80
N ASP A 162 -3.91 2.63 3.11
CA ASP A 162 -5.02 2.82 4.07
C ASP A 162 -5.28 4.29 4.38
N THR A 163 -4.40 5.18 3.95
CA THR A 163 -4.51 6.62 4.24
C THR A 163 -5.76 7.24 3.64
N LEU A 164 -6.09 6.88 2.39
CA LEU A 164 -7.35 7.28 1.75
C LEU A 164 -8.18 6.04 1.45
N ALA A 165 -9.32 5.92 2.11
CA ALA A 165 -10.21 4.76 1.98
C ALA A 165 -11.65 5.18 1.69
N GLU A 166 -12.39 4.37 0.92
CA GLU A 166 -13.81 4.53 0.68
C GLU A 166 -14.62 3.72 1.70
N LEU A 167 -15.24 4.43 2.64
CA LEU A 167 -16.02 3.83 3.72
C LEU A 167 -17.49 4.26 3.65
N GLY A 168 -18.09 4.15 2.46
CA GLY A 168 -19.52 4.42 2.22
C GLY A 168 -19.90 5.88 2.04
N ARG A 169 -18.92 6.82 2.09
CA ARG A 169 -19.14 8.27 1.88
C ARG A 169 -18.21 8.86 0.80
N GLY A 170 -17.61 8.01 -0.02
CA GLY A 170 -16.54 8.34 -0.93
C GLY A 170 -15.16 8.29 -0.25
N LEU A 171 -14.12 8.45 -1.05
CA LEU A 171 -12.74 8.39 -0.58
C LEU A 171 -12.43 9.54 0.38
N ASP A 172 -11.89 9.23 1.57
CA ASP A 172 -11.46 10.23 2.57
C ASP A 172 -10.40 9.63 3.51
N ILE A 173 -9.73 10.49 4.30
CA ILE A 173 -8.89 10.08 5.42
C ILE A 173 -9.81 9.57 6.53
N ASN A 174 -9.65 8.29 6.92
CA ASN A 174 -10.49 7.71 7.96
C ASN A 174 -10.01 8.11 9.37
N PRO A 175 -10.76 8.91 10.12
CA PRO A 175 -10.34 9.35 11.45
C PRO A 175 -10.21 8.20 12.47
N ARG A 176 -10.81 7.03 12.22
CA ARG A 176 -10.71 5.85 13.10
C ARG A 176 -9.42 5.05 12.90
N TRP A 177 -8.73 5.29 11.80
CA TRP A 177 -7.50 4.58 11.45
C TRP A 177 -6.25 5.41 11.71
N LEU A 178 -6.41 6.68 12.10
CA LEU A 178 -5.29 7.56 12.44
C LEU A 178 -4.45 6.98 13.57
N GLY A 179 -3.14 7.13 13.45
CA GLY A 179 -2.22 6.81 14.54
C GLY A 179 -2.50 7.68 15.77
N PRO A 180 -2.16 7.21 16.99
CA PRO A 180 -2.35 8.00 18.20
C PRO A 180 -1.66 9.37 18.12
N GLY A 181 -2.44 10.43 18.43
CA GLY A 181 -1.95 11.81 18.36
C GLY A 181 -1.84 12.41 16.95
N VAL A 182 -2.17 11.64 15.91
CA VAL A 182 -2.21 12.11 14.51
C VAL A 182 -3.61 12.68 14.24
N THR A 183 -3.66 13.85 13.61
CA THR A 183 -4.92 14.45 13.16
C THR A 183 -5.10 14.33 11.65
N ARG A 184 -6.36 14.41 11.20
CA ARG A 184 -6.69 14.44 9.77
C ARG A 184 -5.97 15.58 9.04
N GLU A 185 -5.89 16.75 9.68
CA GLU A 185 -5.25 17.94 9.14
C GLU A 185 -3.73 17.73 8.95
N GLN A 186 -3.07 17.04 9.88
CA GLN A 186 -1.64 16.70 9.76
C GLN A 186 -1.39 15.76 8.59
N VAL A 187 -2.24 14.73 8.42
CA VAL A 187 -2.14 13.81 7.29
C VAL A 187 -2.39 14.55 5.98
N ALA A 188 -3.45 15.37 5.90
CA ALA A 188 -3.76 16.17 4.71
C ALA A 188 -2.61 17.12 4.36
N GLU A 189 -1.98 17.77 5.34
CA GLU A 189 -0.83 18.66 5.12
C GLU A 189 0.38 17.88 4.58
N GLY A 190 0.67 16.69 5.12
CA GLY A 190 1.75 15.83 4.62
C GLY A 190 1.55 15.36 3.19
N LEU A 191 0.30 15.24 2.74
CA LEU A 191 -0.05 14.83 1.38
C LEU A 191 -0.29 16.00 0.42
N ARG A 192 -0.29 17.24 0.89
CA ARG A 192 -0.53 18.43 0.06
C ARG A 192 0.37 18.55 -1.17
N PRO A 193 1.67 18.14 -1.13
CA PRO A 193 2.52 18.14 -2.32
C PRO A 193 1.99 17.32 -3.50
N LEU A 194 1.12 16.33 -3.26
CA LEU A 194 0.46 15.57 -4.32
C LEU A 194 -0.44 16.43 -5.21
N LEU A 195 -0.93 17.58 -4.71
CA LEU A 195 -1.77 18.50 -5.49
C LEU A 195 -1.00 19.24 -6.59
N ASP A 196 0.32 19.32 -6.47
CA ASP A 196 1.21 19.94 -7.46
C ASP A 196 1.67 18.95 -8.54
N LEU A 197 1.39 17.65 -8.34
CA LEU A 197 1.73 16.60 -9.29
C LEU A 197 0.62 16.44 -10.35
N PRO A 198 0.98 15.98 -11.56
CA PRO A 198 0.03 15.78 -12.64
C PRO A 198 -0.75 14.47 -12.48
N VAL A 199 -1.45 14.29 -11.34
CA VAL A 199 -2.19 13.08 -11.02
C VAL A 199 -3.36 12.87 -11.98
N GLU A 200 -3.48 11.69 -12.54
CA GLU A 200 -4.60 11.24 -13.38
C GLU A 200 -5.43 10.12 -12.73
N HIS A 201 -4.83 9.36 -11.82
CA HIS A 201 -5.50 8.25 -11.15
C HIS A 201 -5.21 8.26 -9.65
N VAL A 202 -6.23 8.02 -8.84
CA VAL A 202 -6.10 7.77 -7.39
C VAL A 202 -6.57 6.35 -7.12
N LEU A 203 -5.68 5.51 -6.62
CA LEU A 203 -5.81 4.07 -6.53
C LEU A 203 -5.93 3.67 -5.06
N ALA A 204 -7.16 3.55 -4.56
CA ALA A 204 -7.42 3.20 -3.17
C ALA A 204 -7.39 1.68 -2.97
N THR A 205 -6.77 1.22 -1.90
CA THR A 205 -6.74 -0.18 -1.47
C THR A 205 -8.14 -0.62 -0.99
N HIS A 206 -8.83 0.26 -0.26
CA HIS A 206 -10.22 0.11 0.14
C HIS A 206 -11.10 1.06 -0.66
N GLY A 207 -11.77 0.55 -1.75
CA GLY A 207 -12.69 1.28 -2.60
C GLY A 207 -12.41 1.20 -4.10
N GLY A 208 -11.16 1.21 -4.53
CA GLY A 208 -10.80 1.11 -5.94
C GLY A 208 -10.30 2.42 -6.57
N PRO A 209 -10.31 2.53 -7.92
CA PRO A 209 -9.79 3.71 -8.62
C PRO A 209 -10.79 4.88 -8.60
N HIS A 210 -10.24 6.09 -8.38
CA HIS A 210 -10.96 7.36 -8.34
C HIS A 210 -10.33 8.40 -9.26
N GLU A 211 -11.11 9.42 -9.61
CA GLU A 211 -10.67 10.59 -10.36
C GLU A 211 -9.80 11.51 -9.50
N PRO A 212 -8.81 12.23 -10.07
CA PRO A 212 -7.89 13.08 -9.32
C PRO A 212 -8.54 14.22 -8.54
N ALA A 213 -9.74 14.65 -8.93
CA ALA A 213 -10.50 15.69 -8.23
C ALA A 213 -10.75 15.34 -6.74
N VAL A 214 -10.74 14.04 -6.40
CA VAL A 214 -10.90 13.58 -5.02
C VAL A 214 -9.78 14.07 -4.12
N LEU A 215 -8.53 14.15 -4.59
CA LEU A 215 -7.40 14.65 -3.79
C LEU A 215 -7.63 16.10 -3.36
N LYS A 216 -8.07 16.97 -4.25
CA LYS A 216 -8.39 18.38 -3.91
C LYS A 216 -9.44 18.46 -2.82
N ARG A 217 -10.49 17.63 -2.92
CA ARG A 217 -11.57 17.60 -1.92
C ARG A 217 -11.11 17.11 -0.56
N VAL A 218 -10.23 16.10 -0.52
CA VAL A 218 -9.78 15.45 0.71
C VAL A 218 -8.68 16.23 1.41
N LEU A 219 -7.79 16.88 0.64
CA LEU A 219 -6.59 17.56 1.13
C LEU A 219 -6.77 19.09 1.31
N SER A 220 -8.00 19.59 1.10
CA SER A 220 -8.34 21.02 1.25
C SER A 220 -8.69 21.40 2.68
#